data_14e4ec4fa5a7845a40e1fe3811dfa454
#
_entry.id   14e4ec4fa5a7845a40e1fe3811dfa454
#
_cell.length_a   1.000
_cell.length_b   1.000
_cell.length_c   1.000
_cell.angle_alpha   90.00
_cell.angle_beta   90.00
_cell.angle_gamma   90.00
#
_symmetry.space_group_name_H-M   'P 1'
#
loop_
_entity.id
_entity.type
_entity.pdbx_description
1 polymer ?
#
loop_
_entity_poly.entity_id
_entity_poly.type
_entity_poly.pdbx_seq_one_letter_code
_entity_poly.pdbx_strand_id
1 'polypeptide(L)'
;MSTGAPGGAGDGLPPPAHRLAPAARLLWRLSAVITLAPVVAAALWARDMLDLPVPLVPAAAVVGVALIVGVGILPGLWWRAWRWEISPLEIDLRRGVLVVRRTLVPIARIQHVDTERGPIQRALGLATVAVHTAAGKNEIPHLAVADADRVRVRIAELTREPDAT
;
A
#
# COMPACT_ATOMS: atom_id res chain seq x y z
N MET A 1 -41.50 18.73 -9.25
CA MET A 1 -41.17 17.93 -8.05
C MET A 1 -40.33 16.77 -8.54
N SER A 2 -39.03 16.90 -8.47
CA SER A 2 -38.07 15.83 -8.84
C SER A 2 -37.25 15.51 -7.60
N THR A 3 -37.56 14.36 -7.02
CA THR A 3 -36.92 13.82 -5.83
C THR A 3 -35.62 13.17 -6.26
N GLY A 4 -34.50 13.92 -6.20
CA GLY A 4 -33.16 13.38 -6.37
C GLY A 4 -32.79 12.61 -5.14
N ALA A 5 -32.63 11.28 -5.27
CA ALA A 5 -32.05 10.42 -4.26
C ALA A 5 -30.60 10.85 -3.98
N PRO A 6 -30.12 10.82 -2.73
CA PRO A 6 -28.71 11.05 -2.43
C PRO A 6 -27.93 9.82 -2.84
N GLY A 7 -27.38 9.87 -4.04
CA GLY A 7 -26.35 8.94 -4.49
C GLY A 7 -25.15 9.05 -3.56
N GLY A 8 -24.66 7.91 -3.08
CA GLY A 8 -23.51 7.82 -2.20
C GLY A 8 -22.33 8.65 -2.69
N ALA A 9 -21.68 9.34 -1.77
CA ALA A 9 -20.49 10.14 -1.98
C ALA A 9 -19.30 9.29 -2.43
N GLY A 10 -19.33 8.87 -3.69
CA GLY A 10 -18.17 8.48 -4.44
C GLY A 10 -17.70 9.74 -5.15
N ASP A 11 -16.49 10.19 -4.84
CA ASP A 11 -15.83 11.31 -5.48
C ASP A 11 -16.08 11.23 -6.99
N GLY A 12 -16.78 12.22 -7.56
CA GLY A 12 -17.12 12.28 -9.00
C GLY A 12 -15.90 12.45 -9.92
N LEU A 13 -14.70 12.31 -9.38
CA LEU A 13 -13.44 12.32 -10.12
C LEU A 13 -13.07 10.90 -10.55
N PRO A 14 -12.57 10.72 -11.78
CA PRO A 14 -12.10 9.42 -12.24
C PRO A 14 -11.02 8.84 -11.30
N PRO A 15 -10.93 7.52 -11.18
CA PRO A 15 -9.90 6.91 -10.35
C PRO A 15 -8.52 7.17 -10.95
N PRO A 16 -7.47 7.37 -10.11
CA PRO A 16 -6.10 7.57 -10.57
C PRO A 16 -5.64 6.46 -11.52
N ALA A 17 -4.88 6.84 -12.56
CA ALA A 17 -4.59 5.98 -13.71
C ALA A 17 -3.59 4.86 -13.41
N HIS A 18 -2.63 5.09 -12.48
CA HIS A 18 -1.49 4.20 -12.26
C HIS A 18 -1.71 3.22 -11.12
N ARG A 19 -1.13 2.02 -11.28
CA ARG A 19 -1.10 0.95 -10.26
C ARG A 19 0.30 0.80 -9.69
N LEU A 20 0.40 0.12 -8.54
CA LEU A 20 1.67 -0.35 -8.00
C LEU A 20 2.27 -1.45 -8.90
N ALA A 21 3.58 -1.68 -8.76
CA ALA A 21 4.25 -2.76 -9.48
C ALA A 21 3.62 -4.12 -9.17
N PRO A 22 3.50 -5.03 -10.13
CA PRO A 22 2.97 -6.38 -9.89
C PRO A 22 3.74 -7.16 -8.80
N ALA A 23 5.06 -6.93 -8.69
CA ALA A 23 5.91 -7.51 -7.67
C ALA A 23 5.57 -7.07 -6.23
N ALA A 24 4.81 -5.98 -6.03
CA ALA A 24 4.30 -5.57 -4.73
C ALA A 24 3.46 -6.67 -4.06
N ARG A 25 2.71 -7.45 -4.84
CA ARG A 25 1.95 -8.60 -4.33
C ARG A 25 2.85 -9.66 -3.72
N LEU A 26 3.99 -9.93 -4.38
CA LEU A 26 4.98 -10.89 -3.89
C LEU A 26 5.63 -10.38 -2.61
N LEU A 27 5.99 -9.11 -2.56
CA LEU A 27 6.53 -8.48 -1.36
C LEU A 27 5.58 -8.64 -0.16
N TRP A 28 4.31 -8.31 -0.31
CA TRP A 28 3.33 -8.46 0.76
C TRP A 28 3.11 -9.91 1.17
N ARG A 29 3.14 -10.87 0.22
CA ARG A 29 3.10 -12.31 0.54
C ARG A 29 4.30 -12.74 1.35
N LEU A 30 5.50 -12.37 0.94
CA LEU A 30 6.73 -12.67 1.68
C LEU A 30 6.71 -12.06 3.08
N SER A 31 6.30 -10.79 3.20
CA SER A 31 6.17 -10.12 4.51
C SER A 31 5.16 -10.83 5.40
N ALA A 32 4.01 -11.25 4.87
CA ALA A 32 3.01 -12.00 5.61
C ALA A 32 3.55 -13.35 6.09
N VAL A 33 4.28 -14.08 5.25
CA VAL A 33 4.92 -15.36 5.63
C VAL A 33 5.97 -15.15 6.73
N ILE A 34 6.85 -14.15 6.56
CA ILE A 34 7.90 -13.82 7.53
C ILE A 34 7.30 -13.45 8.90
N THR A 35 6.14 -12.78 8.91
CA THR A 35 5.47 -12.39 10.15
C THR A 35 4.68 -13.54 10.77
N LEU A 36 3.95 -14.31 9.96
CA LEU A 36 3.05 -15.36 10.45
C LEU A 36 3.79 -16.64 10.85
N ALA A 37 4.85 -17.02 10.12
CA ALA A 37 5.56 -18.25 10.38
C ALA A 37 6.13 -18.35 11.82
N PRO A 38 6.85 -17.35 12.36
CA PRO A 38 7.33 -17.39 13.73
C PRO A 38 6.20 -17.36 14.76
N VAL A 39 5.11 -16.66 14.49
CA VAL A 39 3.93 -16.64 15.39
C VAL A 39 3.30 -18.02 15.49
N VAL A 40 3.12 -18.70 14.35
CA VAL A 40 2.60 -20.09 14.31
C VAL A 40 3.56 -21.05 15.01
N ALA A 41 4.86 -20.93 14.74
CA ALA A 41 5.87 -21.77 15.38
C ALA A 41 5.89 -21.58 16.91
N ALA A 42 5.83 -20.33 17.37
CA ALA A 42 5.76 -19.99 18.79
C ALA A 42 4.49 -20.53 19.46
N ALA A 43 3.35 -20.43 18.78
CA ALA A 43 2.07 -20.96 19.28
C ALA A 43 2.09 -22.50 19.42
N LEU A 44 2.66 -23.19 18.45
CA LEU A 44 2.83 -24.66 18.49
C LEU A 44 3.79 -25.08 19.59
N TRP A 45 4.90 -24.37 19.74
CA TRP A 45 5.87 -24.62 20.80
C TRP A 45 5.27 -24.36 22.20
N ALA A 46 4.56 -23.25 22.39
CA ALA A 46 3.91 -22.93 23.65
C ALA A 46 2.82 -23.95 24.02
N ARG A 47 2.04 -24.43 23.04
CA ARG A 47 1.07 -25.50 23.23
C ARG A 47 1.70 -26.76 23.78
N ASP A 48 2.82 -27.18 23.19
CA ASP A 48 3.55 -28.41 23.58
C ASP A 48 4.18 -28.25 24.97
N MET A 49 4.80 -27.09 25.24
CA MET A 49 5.44 -26.79 26.53
C MET A 49 4.47 -26.66 27.71
N LEU A 50 3.23 -26.17 27.45
CA LEU A 50 2.24 -25.88 28.48
C LEU A 50 1.17 -26.98 28.58
N ASP A 51 1.32 -28.09 27.88
CA ASP A 51 0.33 -29.19 27.79
C ASP A 51 -1.09 -28.68 27.56
N LEU A 52 -1.25 -27.63 26.73
CA LEU A 52 -2.54 -27.04 26.51
C LEU A 52 -3.45 -28.01 25.75
N PRO A 53 -4.69 -28.26 26.26
CA PRO A 53 -5.63 -29.18 25.63
C PRO A 53 -6.30 -28.54 24.40
N VAL A 54 -5.50 -27.95 23.50
CA VAL A 54 -6.01 -27.34 22.27
C VAL A 54 -6.14 -28.45 21.22
N PRO A 55 -7.36 -28.73 20.75
CA PRO A 55 -7.57 -29.75 19.74
C PRO A 55 -6.86 -29.39 18.44
N LEU A 56 -6.06 -30.31 17.92
CA LEU A 56 -5.16 -30.06 16.80
C LEU A 56 -5.89 -29.68 15.51
N VAL A 57 -7.01 -30.33 15.23
CA VAL A 57 -7.77 -30.13 13.99
C VAL A 57 -8.33 -28.71 13.87
N PRO A 58 -9.10 -28.16 14.83
CA PRO A 58 -9.58 -26.78 14.72
C PRO A 58 -8.43 -25.75 14.78
N ALA A 59 -7.38 -26.00 15.55
CA ALA A 59 -6.20 -25.14 15.56
C ALA A 59 -5.53 -25.06 14.17
N ALA A 60 -5.31 -26.20 13.53
CA ALA A 60 -4.76 -26.27 12.18
C ALA A 60 -5.70 -25.58 11.14
N ALA A 61 -7.02 -25.74 11.30
CA ALA A 61 -7.99 -25.08 10.43
C ALA A 61 -7.91 -23.56 10.57
N VAL A 62 -7.84 -23.02 11.78
CA VAL A 62 -7.69 -21.55 12.00
C VAL A 62 -6.40 -21.01 11.38
N VAL A 63 -5.28 -21.71 11.59
CA VAL A 63 -3.98 -21.34 10.98
C VAL A 63 -4.08 -21.41 9.46
N GLY A 64 -4.67 -22.47 8.90
CA GLY A 64 -4.86 -22.61 7.46
C GLY A 64 -5.68 -21.46 6.85
N VAL A 65 -6.78 -21.10 7.49
CA VAL A 65 -7.61 -19.96 7.04
C VAL A 65 -6.82 -18.65 7.15
N ALA A 66 -6.09 -18.40 8.24
CA ALA A 66 -5.27 -17.21 8.40
C ALA A 66 -4.20 -17.08 7.30
N LEU A 67 -3.56 -18.20 6.93
CA LEU A 67 -2.58 -18.24 5.84
C LEU A 67 -3.23 -17.98 4.46
N ILE A 68 -4.37 -18.63 4.18
CA ILE A 68 -5.10 -18.41 2.91
C ILE A 68 -5.52 -16.95 2.78
N VAL A 69 -6.06 -16.36 3.82
CA VAL A 69 -6.51 -14.97 3.81
C VAL A 69 -5.31 -14.03 3.78
N GLY A 70 -4.38 -14.15 4.71
CA GLY A 70 -3.26 -13.21 4.90
C GLY A 70 -2.24 -13.24 3.76
N VAL A 71 -1.92 -14.42 3.24
CA VAL A 71 -0.90 -14.61 2.18
C VAL A 71 -1.53 -14.70 0.80
N GLY A 72 -2.70 -15.33 0.69
CA GLY A 72 -3.36 -15.58 -0.59
C GLY A 72 -4.19 -14.39 -1.08
N ILE A 73 -5.15 -13.94 -0.27
CA ILE A 73 -6.22 -13.03 -0.69
C ILE A 73 -5.86 -11.55 -0.47
N LEU A 74 -5.48 -11.18 0.75
CA LEU A 74 -5.28 -9.77 1.14
C LEU A 74 -4.28 -9.01 0.27
N PRO A 75 -3.09 -9.55 -0.09
CA PRO A 75 -2.15 -8.85 -0.95
C PRO A 75 -2.70 -8.52 -2.33
N GLY A 76 -3.53 -9.41 -2.88
CA GLY A 76 -4.21 -9.18 -4.15
C GLY A 76 -5.24 -8.06 -4.08
N LEU A 77 -6.03 -8.03 -3.00
CA LEU A 77 -7.05 -7.00 -2.78
C LEU A 77 -6.40 -5.62 -2.56
N TRP A 78 -5.37 -5.53 -1.73
CA TRP A 78 -4.64 -4.29 -1.48
C TRP A 78 -3.99 -3.75 -2.74
N TRP A 79 -3.35 -4.62 -3.53
CA TRP A 79 -2.75 -4.22 -4.79
C TRP A 79 -3.79 -3.65 -5.77
N ARG A 80 -4.99 -4.24 -5.83
CA ARG A 80 -6.08 -3.75 -6.68
C ARG A 80 -6.66 -2.43 -6.19
N ALA A 81 -6.66 -2.21 -4.89
CA ALA A 81 -7.22 -1.01 -4.27
C ALA A 81 -6.29 0.21 -4.34
N TRP A 82 -4.98 -0.01 -4.53
CA TRP A 82 -4.01 1.07 -4.67
C TRP A 82 -4.02 1.67 -6.08
N ARG A 83 -4.14 3.00 -6.12
CA ARG A 83 -4.02 3.81 -7.33
C ARG A 83 -3.28 5.09 -7.00
N TRP A 84 -2.55 5.62 -7.97
CA TRP A 84 -1.88 6.90 -7.85
C TRP A 84 -1.81 7.61 -9.19
N GLU A 85 -1.71 8.94 -9.15
CA GLU A 85 -1.56 9.80 -10.32
C GLU A 85 -0.83 11.07 -9.93
N ILE A 86 -0.01 11.60 -10.83
CA ILE A 86 0.68 12.87 -10.66
C ILE A 86 0.18 13.81 -11.74
N SER A 87 -0.49 14.84 -11.33
CA SER A 87 -0.88 15.98 -12.15
C SER A 87 0.07 17.17 -11.94
N PRO A 88 0.06 18.20 -12.79
CA PRO A 88 0.87 19.39 -12.58
C PRO A 88 0.58 20.13 -11.26
N LEU A 89 -0.61 19.98 -10.70
CA LEU A 89 -1.06 20.69 -9.50
C LEU A 89 -0.98 19.85 -8.22
N GLU A 90 -1.20 18.53 -8.33
CA GLU A 90 -1.35 17.67 -7.16
C GLU A 90 -0.98 16.21 -7.45
N ILE A 91 -0.63 15.48 -6.39
CA ILE A 91 -0.50 14.04 -6.40
C ILE A 91 -1.78 13.46 -5.81
N ASP A 92 -2.46 12.60 -6.56
CA ASP A 92 -3.66 11.88 -6.14
C ASP A 92 -3.31 10.46 -5.73
N LEU A 93 -3.59 10.13 -4.48
CA LEU A 93 -3.35 8.82 -3.90
C LEU A 93 -4.67 8.21 -3.44
N ARG A 94 -5.04 7.08 -4.02
CA ARG A 94 -6.21 6.30 -3.60
C ARG A 94 -5.77 4.95 -3.03
N ARG A 95 -6.22 4.64 -1.82
CA ARG A 95 -5.90 3.39 -1.11
C ARG A 95 -7.06 2.89 -0.27
N GLY A 96 -7.08 1.59 0.02
CA GLY A 96 -8.01 0.93 0.92
C GLY A 96 -9.04 0.07 0.22
N VAL A 97 -9.38 -1.06 0.85
CA VAL A 97 -10.32 -2.08 0.34
C VAL A 97 -11.69 -1.88 0.97
N LEU A 98 -11.77 -1.83 2.30
CA LEU A 98 -13.02 -1.63 3.05
C LEU A 98 -13.33 -0.14 3.24
N VAL A 99 -12.33 0.62 3.63
CA VAL A 99 -12.43 2.08 3.73
C VAL A 99 -11.52 2.68 2.69
N VAL A 100 -12.10 3.28 1.65
CA VAL A 100 -11.35 3.95 0.60
C VAL A 100 -10.94 5.32 1.11
N ARG A 101 -9.62 5.58 1.10
CA ARG A 101 -9.05 6.92 1.36
C ARG A 101 -8.48 7.47 0.08
N ARG A 102 -8.84 8.70 -0.23
CA ARG A 102 -8.24 9.50 -1.30
C ARG A 102 -7.49 10.66 -0.65
N THR A 103 -6.23 10.83 -1.00
CA THR A 103 -5.37 11.88 -0.47
C THR A 103 -4.84 12.68 -1.64
N LEU A 104 -5.14 13.97 -1.67
CA LEU A 104 -4.63 14.92 -2.64
C LEU A 104 -3.50 15.70 -1.97
N VAL A 105 -2.32 15.66 -2.57
CA VAL A 105 -1.11 16.35 -2.08
C VAL A 105 -0.74 17.44 -3.08
N PRO A 106 -1.01 18.74 -2.77
CA PRO A 106 -0.63 19.83 -3.66
C PRO A 106 0.89 19.87 -3.87
N ILE A 107 1.34 19.99 -5.12
CA ILE A 107 2.76 20.06 -5.48
C ILE A 107 3.46 21.24 -4.77
N ALA A 108 2.79 22.39 -4.69
CA ALA A 108 3.31 23.60 -4.03
C ALA A 108 3.58 23.42 -2.50
N ARG A 109 3.07 22.36 -1.88
CA ARG A 109 3.27 22.07 -0.45
C ARG A 109 4.34 21.02 -0.19
N ILE A 110 4.96 20.48 -1.22
CA ILE A 110 6.01 19.47 -1.10
C ILE A 110 7.30 20.15 -0.66
N GLN A 111 7.92 19.64 0.42
CA GLN A 111 9.18 20.14 0.95
C GLN A 111 10.37 19.36 0.38
N HIS A 112 10.26 18.02 0.36
CA HIS A 112 11.26 17.14 -0.26
C HIS A 112 10.66 15.79 -0.62
N VAL A 113 11.35 15.08 -1.50
CA VAL A 113 10.95 13.76 -2.00
C VAL A 113 12.12 12.79 -1.86
N ASP A 114 11.88 11.70 -1.16
CA ASP A 114 12.87 10.65 -0.92
C ASP A 114 12.47 9.35 -1.62
N THR A 115 13.48 8.52 -1.87
CA THR A 115 13.26 7.15 -2.34
C THR A 115 13.82 6.18 -1.30
N GLU A 116 12.94 5.36 -0.75
CA GLU A 116 13.26 4.37 0.28
C GLU A 116 13.26 2.96 -0.30
N ARG A 117 14.20 2.13 0.13
CA ARG A 117 14.30 0.74 -0.31
C ARG A 117 14.72 -0.17 0.84
N GLY A 118 13.76 -0.92 1.37
CA GLY A 118 14.03 -1.99 2.35
C GLY A 118 14.73 -3.22 1.72
N PRO A 119 15.20 -4.18 2.55
CA PRO A 119 15.90 -5.37 2.06
C PRO A 119 15.09 -6.19 1.04
N ILE A 120 13.82 -6.46 1.34
CA ILE A 120 12.93 -7.22 0.46
C ILE A 120 12.63 -6.42 -0.83
N GLN A 121 12.43 -5.11 -0.72
CA GLN A 121 12.23 -4.25 -1.89
C GLN A 121 13.44 -4.28 -2.82
N ARG A 122 14.66 -4.24 -2.25
CA ARG A 122 15.90 -4.34 -3.05
C ARG A 122 15.99 -5.65 -3.80
N ALA A 123 15.68 -6.78 -3.14
CA ALA A 123 15.68 -8.10 -3.76
C ALA A 123 14.65 -8.22 -4.90
N LEU A 124 13.52 -7.50 -4.82
CA LEU A 124 12.44 -7.54 -5.80
C LEU A 124 12.48 -6.39 -6.82
N GLY A 125 13.53 -5.55 -6.82
CA GLY A 125 13.63 -4.39 -7.71
C GLY A 125 12.55 -3.33 -7.47
N LEU A 126 12.11 -3.17 -6.21
CA LEU A 126 11.08 -2.22 -5.81
C LEU A 126 11.66 -1.05 -5.00
N ALA A 127 10.93 0.05 -4.99
CA ALA A 127 11.21 1.23 -4.19
C ALA A 127 9.91 1.91 -3.76
N THR A 128 9.96 2.68 -2.69
CA THR A 128 8.86 3.55 -2.22
C THR A 128 9.29 4.99 -2.43
N VAL A 129 8.42 5.79 -3.03
CA VAL A 129 8.62 7.25 -3.10
C VAL A 129 7.89 7.89 -1.93
N ALA A 130 8.63 8.58 -1.08
CA ALA A 130 8.13 9.29 0.08
C ALA A 130 8.09 10.80 -0.24
N VAL A 131 6.93 11.41 -0.07
CA VAL A 131 6.68 12.82 -0.30
C VAL A 131 6.42 13.48 1.03
N HIS A 132 7.27 14.42 1.44
CA HIS A 132 7.20 15.13 2.69
C HIS A 132 6.57 16.51 2.51
N THR A 133 5.58 16.80 3.35
CA THR A 133 4.88 18.09 3.42
C THR A 133 4.81 18.56 4.86
N ALA A 134 4.44 19.83 5.11
CA ALA A 134 4.21 20.31 6.46
C ALA A 134 3.09 19.56 7.21
N ALA A 135 2.17 18.91 6.47
CA ALA A 135 1.09 18.12 7.06
C ALA A 135 1.48 16.65 7.35
N GLY A 136 2.68 16.23 6.95
CA GLY A 136 3.20 14.88 7.17
C GLY A 136 3.73 14.20 5.92
N LYS A 137 4.08 12.92 6.08
CA LYS A 137 4.64 12.05 5.04
C LYS A 137 3.52 11.34 4.28
N ASN A 138 3.58 11.37 2.96
CA ASN A 138 2.75 10.58 2.07
C ASN A 138 3.65 9.65 1.24
N GLU A 139 3.19 8.44 0.94
CA GLU A 139 4.01 7.43 0.27
C GLU A 139 3.29 6.84 -0.94
N ILE A 140 4.05 6.62 -2.01
CA ILE A 140 3.69 5.76 -3.13
C ILE A 140 4.54 4.49 -2.99
N PRO A 141 4.01 3.41 -2.38
CA PRO A 141 4.80 2.24 -2.04
C PRO A 141 5.04 1.33 -3.23
N HIS A 142 6.13 0.57 -3.17
CA HIS A 142 6.37 -0.61 -4.02
C HIS A 142 6.25 -0.36 -5.53
N LEU A 143 6.80 0.74 -6.01
CA LEU A 143 7.01 0.99 -7.44
C LEU A 143 8.21 0.19 -7.95
N ALA A 144 8.25 -0.14 -9.24
CA ALA A 144 9.50 -0.56 -9.85
C ALA A 144 10.54 0.57 -9.73
N VAL A 145 11.81 0.24 -9.55
CA VAL A 145 12.87 1.25 -9.33
C VAL A 145 12.87 2.33 -10.41
N ALA A 146 12.77 1.92 -11.68
CA ALA A 146 12.71 2.86 -12.80
C ALA A 146 11.50 3.79 -12.77
N ASP A 147 10.35 3.30 -12.25
CA ASP A 147 9.15 4.12 -12.08
C ASP A 147 9.31 5.08 -10.90
N ALA A 148 9.89 4.63 -9.79
CA ALA A 148 10.17 5.47 -8.63
C ALA A 148 11.10 6.63 -8.99
N ASP A 149 12.14 6.37 -9.78
CA ASP A 149 13.06 7.41 -10.27
C ASP A 149 12.34 8.41 -11.18
N ARG A 150 11.51 7.94 -12.11
CA ARG A 150 10.70 8.83 -12.97
C ARG A 150 9.74 9.70 -12.17
N VAL A 151 9.04 9.11 -11.20
CA VAL A 151 8.14 9.81 -10.28
C VAL A 151 8.88 10.88 -9.49
N ARG A 152 10.03 10.54 -8.91
CA ARG A 152 10.86 11.49 -8.15
C ARG A 152 11.32 12.66 -9.01
N VAL A 153 11.83 12.38 -10.21
CA VAL A 153 12.28 13.42 -11.16
C VAL A 153 11.10 14.32 -11.54
N ARG A 154 9.96 13.73 -11.89
CA ARG A 154 8.76 14.48 -12.28
C ARG A 154 8.25 15.39 -11.17
N ILE A 155 8.20 14.93 -9.94
CA ILE A 155 7.80 15.77 -8.79
C ILE A 155 8.82 16.90 -8.59
N ALA A 156 10.12 16.61 -8.68
CA ALA A 156 11.16 17.61 -8.53
C ALA A 156 11.11 18.70 -9.61
N GLU A 157 10.78 18.35 -10.85
CA GLU A 157 10.54 19.30 -11.94
C GLU A 157 9.35 20.22 -11.61
N LEU A 158 8.21 19.62 -11.27
CA LEU A 158 6.98 20.37 -10.95
C LEU A 158 7.14 21.28 -9.71
N THR A 159 7.98 20.89 -8.76
CA THR A 159 8.26 21.70 -7.57
C THR A 159 9.21 22.89 -7.89
N ARG A 160 10.01 22.80 -8.96
CA ARG A 160 10.94 23.87 -9.38
C ARG A 160 10.31 24.90 -10.32
N GLU A 161 9.21 24.58 -10.96
CA GLU A 161 8.41 25.52 -11.76
C GLU A 161 7.29 26.15 -10.88
N PRO A 162 7.60 27.11 -9.98
CA PRO A 162 6.56 27.90 -9.37
C PRO A 162 6.18 29.00 -10.37
N ASP A 163 4.94 28.89 -10.92
CA ASP A 163 4.25 29.97 -11.60
C ASP A 163 5.06 30.75 -12.66
N ALA A 164 5.26 30.14 -13.83
CA ALA A 164 5.48 30.91 -15.06
C ALA A 164 4.10 31.44 -15.54
N THR A 165 3.54 32.42 -14.81
CA THR A 165 2.50 33.31 -15.33
C THR A 165 2.51 34.61 -14.54
#